data_38e73cd2c70387235bfd1d1e72be8f0f
#
_entry.id   38e73cd2c70387235bfd1d1e72be8f0f
#
_cell.length_a   1.000
_cell.length_b   1.000
_cell.length_c   1.000
_cell.angle_alpha   90.00
_cell.angle_beta   90.00
_cell.angle_gamma   90.00
#
_symmetry.space_group_name_H-M   'P 1'
#
loop_
_entity.id
_entity.type
_entity.pdbx_description
1 polymer ?
#
loop_
_entity_poly.entity_id
_entity_poly.type
_entity_poly.pdbx_seq_one_letter_code
_entity_poly.pdbx_strand_id
1 'polypeptide(L)'
;LQLQESLMKNALTKSLDDPTLGEMPVVPTDVMQAPDTKADTSEPILDLIAAGLQNRPELLETDVDLANRQISRQAARNALLPTLSLVGFYGGSGLGGSPNPPGSSNVSPGTPADLPGTWQNTFNNSSPDYFVGLNLNIPFRNRVAKADQYRSELEYRQAGLRKEQLKKQIRIEVRNAQYALEQSRARVESARKARDLAERSFEITKKEQDLGAGSSYQTMTAQRDLSVAELDLVNAMTTYQKAKVELDRATGATLEHNGVLIQDAVTGTVTASTP
;
A
#
# COMPACT_ATOMS: atom_id res chain seq x y z
N LEU A 1 -10.37 -28.24 -4.30
CA LEU A 1 -11.12 -27.42 -5.25
C LEU A 1 -12.08 -26.49 -4.49
N GLN A 2 -12.99 -26.99 -3.65
CA GLN A 2 -13.96 -26.20 -2.88
C GLN A 2 -13.33 -25.11 -2.00
N LEU A 3 -12.20 -25.40 -1.33
CA LEU A 3 -11.48 -24.41 -0.54
C LEU A 3 -10.96 -23.24 -1.40
N GLN A 4 -10.41 -23.53 -2.57
CA GLN A 4 -9.91 -22.51 -3.49
C GLN A 4 -11.05 -21.68 -4.07
N GLU A 5 -12.16 -22.30 -4.36
CA GLU A 5 -13.38 -21.63 -4.80
C GLU A 5 -13.92 -20.66 -3.72
N SER A 6 -13.97 -21.10 -2.47
CA SER A 6 -14.37 -20.25 -1.35
C SER A 6 -13.44 -19.05 -1.15
N LEU A 7 -12.11 -19.25 -1.26
CA LEU A 7 -11.13 -18.19 -1.17
C LEU A 7 -11.28 -17.16 -2.29
N MET A 8 -11.56 -17.64 -3.52
CA MET A 8 -11.77 -16.80 -4.68
C MET A 8 -13.07 -15.99 -4.55
N LYS A 9 -14.17 -16.60 -4.10
CA LYS A 9 -15.42 -15.91 -3.78
C LYS A 9 -15.22 -14.81 -2.74
N ASN A 10 -14.48 -15.12 -1.67
CA ASN A 10 -14.17 -14.14 -0.63
C ASN A 10 -13.32 -12.96 -1.13
N ALA A 11 -12.45 -13.19 -2.11
CA ALA A 11 -11.63 -12.13 -2.72
C ALA A 11 -12.44 -11.24 -3.69
N LEU A 12 -13.47 -11.79 -4.35
CA LEU A 12 -14.27 -11.10 -5.35
C LEU A 12 -15.47 -10.34 -4.78
N THR A 13 -15.93 -10.70 -3.59
CA THR A 13 -17.14 -10.13 -2.97
C THR A 13 -16.81 -9.31 -1.74
N LYS A 14 -17.50 -8.17 -1.55
CA LYS A 14 -17.37 -7.34 -0.34
C LYS A 14 -17.97 -8.01 0.90
N SER A 15 -19.01 -8.82 0.74
CA SER A 15 -19.62 -9.61 1.81
C SER A 15 -20.12 -10.93 1.24
N LEU A 16 -19.97 -12.01 2.00
CA LEU A 16 -20.50 -13.34 1.68
C LEU A 16 -21.94 -13.54 2.18
N ASP A 17 -22.63 -12.46 2.55
CA ASP A 17 -23.97 -12.51 3.13
C ASP A 17 -25.06 -12.86 2.10
N ASP A 18 -24.74 -12.85 0.80
CA ASP A 18 -25.65 -13.28 -0.24
C ASP A 18 -25.59 -14.80 -0.40
N PRO A 19 -26.64 -15.55 -0.01
CA PRO A 19 -26.69 -17.01 -0.09
C PRO A 19 -26.55 -17.53 -1.51
N THR A 20 -26.96 -16.73 -2.52
CA THR A 20 -26.88 -17.12 -3.94
C THR A 20 -25.43 -17.20 -4.44
N LEU A 21 -24.55 -16.31 -3.98
CA LEU A 21 -23.14 -16.31 -4.31
C LEU A 21 -22.39 -17.49 -3.68
N GLY A 22 -22.83 -17.95 -2.51
CA GLY A 22 -22.27 -19.13 -1.84
C GLY A 22 -22.40 -20.42 -2.65
N GLU A 23 -23.53 -20.59 -3.34
CA GLU A 23 -23.87 -21.81 -4.10
C GLU A 23 -23.44 -21.76 -5.57
N MET A 24 -23.20 -20.58 -6.15
CA MET A 24 -22.78 -20.46 -7.55
C MET A 24 -21.36 -21.02 -7.77
N PRO A 25 -21.17 -21.93 -8.75
CA PRO A 25 -19.84 -22.43 -9.08
C PRO A 25 -19.00 -21.32 -9.77
N VAL A 26 -17.72 -21.21 -9.38
CA VAL A 26 -16.77 -20.34 -10.07
C VAL A 26 -16.22 -21.09 -11.29
N VAL A 27 -16.55 -20.63 -12.48
CA VAL A 27 -16.06 -21.19 -13.74
C VAL A 27 -14.95 -20.27 -14.27
N PRO A 28 -13.67 -20.71 -14.26
CA PRO A 28 -12.59 -19.94 -14.87
C PRO A 28 -12.78 -19.91 -16.40
N THR A 29 -12.73 -18.73 -16.98
CA THR A 29 -12.85 -18.51 -18.43
C THR A 29 -11.50 -18.60 -19.14
N ASP A 30 -10.42 -18.38 -18.40
CA ASP A 30 -9.07 -18.40 -18.94
C ASP A 30 -8.51 -19.84 -19.00
N VAL A 31 -7.91 -20.16 -20.13
CA VAL A 31 -7.19 -21.43 -20.33
C VAL A 31 -5.69 -21.16 -20.10
N MET A 32 -5.04 -22.03 -19.31
CA MET A 32 -3.59 -21.97 -19.15
C MET A 32 -2.91 -22.16 -20.50
N GLN A 33 -2.32 -21.07 -21.02
CA GLN A 33 -1.51 -21.12 -22.23
C GLN A 33 -0.09 -21.57 -21.88
N ALA A 34 0.43 -22.50 -22.68
CA ALA A 34 1.83 -22.87 -22.57
C ALA A 34 2.70 -21.69 -23.01
N PRO A 35 3.84 -21.42 -22.35
CA PRO A 35 4.72 -20.34 -22.75
C PRO A 35 5.16 -20.51 -24.20
N ASP A 36 4.94 -19.49 -25.03
CA ASP A 36 5.45 -19.44 -26.39
C ASP A 36 6.97 -19.23 -26.32
N THR A 37 7.70 -20.23 -26.77
CA THR A 37 9.17 -20.28 -26.71
C THR A 37 9.85 -19.12 -27.47
N LYS A 38 9.09 -18.43 -28.36
CA LYS A 38 9.60 -17.36 -29.23
C LYS A 38 9.12 -15.96 -28.86
N ALA A 39 8.00 -15.81 -28.17
CA ALA A 39 7.37 -14.52 -27.89
C ALA A 39 7.82 -13.87 -26.57
N ASP A 40 8.24 -14.68 -25.61
CA ASP A 40 8.74 -14.21 -24.31
C ASP A 40 10.25 -13.94 -24.38
N THR A 41 10.65 -12.92 -25.12
CA THR A 41 12.01 -12.39 -25.00
C THR A 41 12.13 -11.82 -23.59
N SER A 42 12.96 -12.45 -22.77
CA SER A 42 13.24 -11.96 -21.40
C SER A 42 13.71 -10.52 -21.50
N GLU A 43 12.91 -9.60 -20.97
CA GLU A 43 13.33 -8.20 -20.87
C GLU A 43 14.65 -8.09 -20.10
N PRO A 44 15.52 -7.16 -20.46
CA PRO A 44 16.79 -6.97 -19.76
C PRO A 44 16.53 -6.73 -18.25
N ILE A 45 17.24 -7.44 -17.41
CA ILE A 45 17.09 -7.36 -15.95
C ILE A 45 17.17 -5.93 -15.40
N LEU A 46 17.94 -5.07 -16.07
CA LEU A 46 18.12 -3.68 -15.68
C LEU A 46 16.83 -2.87 -15.89
N ASP A 47 16.09 -3.15 -16.96
CA ASP A 47 14.85 -2.46 -17.28
C ASP A 47 13.74 -2.89 -16.32
N LEU A 48 13.64 -4.17 -15.99
CA LEU A 48 12.72 -4.70 -14.96
C LEU A 48 13.01 -4.10 -13.58
N ILE A 49 14.29 -3.97 -13.20
CA ILE A 49 14.67 -3.32 -11.95
C ILE A 49 14.31 -1.84 -11.98
N ALA A 50 14.53 -1.14 -13.09
CA ALA A 50 14.17 0.27 -13.23
C ALA A 50 12.65 0.46 -13.12
N ALA A 51 11.85 -0.38 -13.78
CA ALA A 51 10.39 -0.39 -13.65
C ALA A 51 9.96 -0.64 -12.20
N GLY A 52 10.52 -1.64 -11.53
CA GLY A 52 10.22 -1.93 -10.12
C GLY A 52 10.56 -0.78 -9.18
N LEU A 53 11.67 -0.05 -9.42
CA LEU A 53 12.03 1.12 -8.63
C LEU A 53 11.14 2.34 -8.91
N GLN A 54 10.49 2.41 -10.08
CA GLN A 54 9.64 3.52 -10.47
C GLN A 54 8.18 3.30 -10.07
N ASN A 55 7.67 2.08 -10.21
CA ASN A 55 6.25 1.79 -10.11
C ASN A 55 5.81 1.35 -8.69
N ARG A 56 6.74 0.93 -7.84
CA ARG A 56 6.37 0.41 -6.51
C ARG A 56 5.95 1.51 -5.54
N PRO A 57 4.73 1.44 -5.00
CA PRO A 57 4.18 2.48 -4.11
C PRO A 57 4.93 2.58 -2.77
N GLU A 58 5.60 1.52 -2.31
CA GLU A 58 6.35 1.52 -1.05
C GLU A 58 7.52 2.52 -1.08
N LEU A 59 8.09 2.80 -2.27
CA LEU A 59 9.13 3.82 -2.41
C LEU A 59 8.56 5.23 -2.30
N LEU A 60 7.37 5.47 -2.86
CA LEU A 60 6.66 6.74 -2.73
C LEU A 60 6.28 7.01 -1.27
N GLU A 61 5.78 5.99 -0.56
CA GLU A 61 5.49 6.07 0.87
C GLU A 61 6.74 6.43 1.68
N THR A 62 7.86 5.78 1.39
CA THR A 62 9.14 6.05 2.05
C THR A 62 9.64 7.47 1.74
N ASP A 63 9.39 8.01 0.55
CA ASP A 63 9.75 9.39 0.19
C ASP A 63 8.92 10.41 0.97
N VAL A 64 7.63 10.15 1.14
CA VAL A 64 6.75 10.97 1.99
C VAL A 64 7.21 10.92 3.46
N ASP A 65 7.54 9.73 4.01
CA ASP A 65 8.08 9.62 5.37
C ASP A 65 9.39 10.41 5.52
N LEU A 66 10.29 10.30 4.56
CA LEU A 66 11.56 11.05 4.57
C LEU A 66 11.31 12.58 4.56
N ALA A 67 10.37 13.06 3.77
CA ALA A 67 9.96 14.46 3.74
C ALA A 67 9.37 14.90 5.09
N ASN A 68 8.53 14.07 5.71
CA ASN A 68 7.97 14.33 7.04
C ASN A 68 9.06 14.40 8.12
N ARG A 69 10.05 13.49 8.07
CA ARG A 69 11.21 13.52 8.97
C ARG A 69 12.08 14.75 8.75
N GLN A 70 12.23 15.20 7.50
CA GLN A 70 12.92 16.45 7.20
C GLN A 70 12.22 17.66 7.79
N ILE A 71 10.90 17.75 7.71
CA ILE A 71 10.09 18.82 8.33
C ILE A 71 10.25 18.77 9.85
N SER A 72 10.15 17.59 10.46
CA SER A 72 10.33 17.41 11.92
C SER A 72 11.72 17.83 12.39
N ARG A 73 12.76 17.50 11.61
CA ARG A 73 14.14 17.93 11.85
C ARG A 73 14.26 19.46 11.81
N GLN A 74 13.61 20.08 10.83
CA GLN A 74 13.63 21.55 10.70
C GLN A 74 12.87 22.22 11.86
N ALA A 75 11.72 21.66 12.27
CA ALA A 75 10.96 22.14 13.42
C ALA A 75 11.77 22.03 14.71
N ALA A 76 12.43 20.90 14.96
CA ALA A 76 13.31 20.71 16.12
C ALA A 76 14.50 21.68 16.13
N ARG A 77 15.06 22.01 14.95
CA ARG A 77 16.09 23.03 14.81
C ARG A 77 15.57 24.44 15.13
N ASN A 78 14.35 24.74 14.67
CA ASN A 78 13.71 26.04 14.95
C ASN A 78 13.39 26.21 16.44
N ALA A 79 13.10 25.14 17.18
CA ALA A 79 12.88 25.17 18.63
C ALA A 79 14.12 25.59 19.44
N LEU A 80 15.30 25.66 18.85
CA LEU A 80 16.51 26.20 19.45
C LEU A 80 16.60 27.72 19.34
N LEU A 81 15.81 28.35 18.47
CA LEU A 81 15.85 29.78 18.23
C LEU A 81 15.01 30.53 19.26
N PRO A 82 15.34 31.80 19.55
CA PRO A 82 14.47 32.66 20.34
C PRO A 82 13.09 32.81 19.67
N THR A 83 12.04 32.83 20.49
CA THR A 83 10.68 33.08 20.01
C THR A 83 10.23 34.48 20.39
N LEU A 84 9.74 35.23 19.42
CA LEU A 84 9.11 36.52 19.58
C LEU A 84 7.62 36.40 19.26
N SER A 85 6.75 36.69 20.21
CA SER A 85 5.30 36.69 20.02
C SER A 85 4.72 38.07 20.32
N LEU A 86 3.81 38.52 19.46
CA LEU A 86 2.95 39.66 19.68
C LEU A 86 1.65 39.15 20.29
N VAL A 87 1.31 39.70 21.47
CA VAL A 87 0.06 39.36 22.15
C VAL A 87 -0.80 40.63 22.19
N GLY A 88 -2.01 40.52 21.70
CA GLY A 88 -3.00 41.59 21.74
C GLY A 88 -4.31 41.08 22.34
N PHE A 89 -4.88 41.91 23.19
CA PHE A 89 -6.20 41.72 23.78
C PHE A 89 -7.00 43.00 23.64
N TYR A 90 -8.25 42.87 23.26
CA TYR A 90 -9.24 43.93 23.26
C TYR A 90 -10.54 43.38 23.82
N GLY A 91 -11.08 44.07 24.83
CA GLY A 91 -12.33 43.68 25.48
C GLY A 91 -13.09 44.89 26.00
N GLY A 92 -14.35 44.71 26.25
CA GLY A 92 -15.17 45.68 26.97
C GLY A 92 -15.49 45.18 28.37
N SER A 93 -15.35 46.01 29.37
CA SER A 93 -15.79 45.74 30.74
C SER A 93 -16.95 46.63 31.12
N GLY A 94 -17.92 46.10 31.83
CA GLY A 94 -19.05 46.82 32.36
C GLY A 94 -19.18 46.59 33.86
N LEU A 95 -19.20 47.70 34.61
CA LEU A 95 -19.43 47.67 36.05
C LEU A 95 -20.90 48.02 36.32
N GLY A 96 -21.57 47.27 37.17
CA GLY A 96 -22.93 47.52 37.60
C GLY A 96 -23.14 47.15 39.06
N GLY A 97 -24.14 47.73 39.67
CA GLY A 97 -24.51 47.48 41.04
C GLY A 97 -24.77 48.73 41.86
N SER A 98 -25.41 48.59 42.99
CA SER A 98 -25.62 49.69 43.95
C SER A 98 -24.47 49.84 44.92
N PRO A 99 -24.08 51.08 45.27
CA PRO A 99 -23.01 51.29 46.25
C PRO A 99 -23.39 50.72 47.62
N ASN A 100 -22.46 50.06 48.26
CA ASN A 100 -22.63 49.52 49.59
C ASN A 100 -21.45 49.98 50.51
N PRO A 101 -21.69 50.80 51.54
CA PRO A 101 -22.97 51.27 52.01
C PRO A 101 -23.61 52.34 51.09
N PRO A 102 -24.96 52.53 51.15
CA PRO A 102 -25.64 53.55 50.38
C PRO A 102 -25.05 54.92 50.59
N GLY A 103 -24.74 55.66 49.51
CA GLY A 103 -24.12 56.99 49.59
C GLY A 103 -22.57 57.00 49.61
N SER A 104 -21.91 55.82 49.47
CA SER A 104 -20.48 55.78 49.30
C SER A 104 -20.08 56.31 47.91
N SER A 105 -19.04 57.12 47.85
CA SER A 105 -18.53 57.69 46.59
C SER A 105 -17.60 56.73 45.81
N ASN A 106 -17.61 55.43 46.16
CA ASN A 106 -16.70 54.44 45.56
C ASN A 106 -17.20 53.89 44.23
N VAL A 107 -18.37 54.34 43.77
CA VAL A 107 -18.91 53.91 42.46
C VAL A 107 -18.92 55.10 41.53
N SER A 108 -18.35 54.93 40.33
CA SER A 108 -18.29 55.99 39.32
C SER A 108 -19.66 56.55 38.98
N PRO A 109 -19.84 57.89 38.80
CA PRO A 109 -21.10 58.46 38.34
C PRO A 109 -21.52 57.83 37.01
N GLY A 110 -22.79 57.37 36.93
CA GLY A 110 -23.35 56.71 35.72
C GLY A 110 -23.21 55.20 35.71
N THR A 111 -22.75 54.57 36.80
CA THR A 111 -22.79 53.11 36.92
C THR A 111 -24.25 52.63 37.01
N PRO A 112 -24.73 51.77 36.10
CA PRO A 112 -26.10 51.25 36.15
C PRO A 112 -26.27 50.32 37.35
N ALA A 113 -27.42 50.44 38.02
CA ALA A 113 -27.76 49.62 39.17
C ALA A 113 -28.29 48.24 38.78
N ASP A 114 -28.61 48.02 37.51
CA ASP A 114 -29.24 46.84 36.95
C ASP A 114 -28.32 46.05 36.00
N LEU A 115 -28.63 44.78 35.86
CA LEU A 115 -27.89 43.88 34.92
C LEU A 115 -27.99 44.28 33.46
N PRO A 116 -29.18 44.69 32.91
CA PRO A 116 -29.30 45.13 31.53
C PRO A 116 -28.40 46.32 31.21
N GLY A 117 -28.35 47.32 32.07
CA GLY A 117 -27.47 48.47 31.88
C GLY A 117 -25.98 48.11 31.95
N THR A 118 -25.60 47.17 32.80
CA THR A 118 -24.23 46.62 32.85
C THR A 118 -23.81 45.94 31.53
N TRP A 119 -24.69 45.12 30.97
CA TRP A 119 -24.51 44.51 29.68
C TRP A 119 -24.40 45.56 28.56
N GLN A 120 -25.27 46.56 28.58
CA GLN A 120 -25.24 47.65 27.60
C GLN A 120 -23.93 48.41 27.64
N ASN A 121 -23.41 48.72 28.85
CA ASN A 121 -22.10 49.38 29.02
C ASN A 121 -20.92 48.49 28.53
N THR A 122 -21.00 47.18 28.73
CA THR A 122 -20.00 46.24 28.22
C THR A 122 -19.95 46.24 26.70
N PHE A 123 -21.11 46.22 26.05
CA PHE A 123 -21.18 46.16 24.56
C PHE A 123 -21.04 47.56 23.92
N ASN A 124 -21.43 48.63 24.57
CA ASN A 124 -21.23 49.99 24.09
C ASN A 124 -19.80 50.53 24.26
N ASN A 125 -18.90 49.66 24.70
CA ASN A 125 -17.47 49.99 24.84
C ASN A 125 -17.21 51.22 25.73
N SER A 126 -18.01 51.37 26.78
CA SER A 126 -17.91 52.50 27.73
C SER A 126 -16.61 52.45 28.52
N SER A 127 -16.02 51.26 28.71
CA SER A 127 -14.76 51.02 29.38
C SER A 127 -13.95 49.99 28.60
N PRO A 128 -13.25 50.40 27.53
CA PRO A 128 -12.46 49.50 26.73
C PRO A 128 -11.18 49.09 27.47
N ASP A 129 -10.98 47.77 27.54
CA ASP A 129 -9.72 47.18 27.97
C ASP A 129 -8.91 46.78 26.75
N TYR A 130 -7.72 47.31 26.62
CA TYR A 130 -6.80 46.92 25.54
C TYR A 130 -5.41 46.70 26.07
N PHE A 131 -4.79 45.68 25.54
CA PHE A 131 -3.40 45.38 25.84
C PHE A 131 -2.70 44.94 24.54
N VAL A 132 -1.52 45.50 24.32
CA VAL A 132 -0.60 45.07 23.25
C VAL A 132 0.77 44.90 23.88
N GLY A 133 1.32 43.71 23.72
CA GLY A 133 2.62 43.38 24.29
C GLY A 133 3.48 42.53 23.39
N LEU A 134 4.78 42.65 23.53
CA LEU A 134 5.76 41.77 22.90
C LEU A 134 6.34 40.85 23.96
N ASN A 135 6.32 39.57 23.69
CA ASN A 135 6.93 38.56 24.54
C ASN A 135 8.11 37.92 23.79
N LEU A 136 9.33 38.16 24.27
CA LEU A 136 10.56 37.58 23.76
C LEU A 136 11.03 36.49 24.73
N ASN A 137 11.05 35.26 24.27
CA ASN A 137 11.56 34.11 25.01
C ASN A 137 12.89 33.63 24.42
N ILE A 138 13.98 33.76 25.18
CA ILE A 138 15.33 33.33 24.79
C ILE A 138 15.69 32.09 25.61
N PRO A 139 15.76 30.89 25.02
CA PRO A 139 16.06 29.66 25.76
C PRO A 139 17.57 29.54 26.04
N PHE A 140 18.00 29.81 27.29
CA PHE A 140 19.37 29.58 27.73
C PHE A 140 19.60 28.09 28.08
N ARG A 141 20.70 27.49 27.57
CA ARG A 141 21.10 26.10 27.86
C ARG A 141 19.99 25.06 27.62
N ASN A 142 19.17 25.25 26.59
CA ASN A 142 18.03 24.35 26.27
C ASN A 142 18.52 22.91 25.92
N ARG A 143 18.80 22.08 26.95
CA ARG A 143 19.28 20.71 26.79
C ARG A 143 18.24 19.82 26.15
N VAL A 144 16.95 20.07 26.47
CA VAL A 144 15.84 19.29 25.92
C VAL A 144 15.75 19.51 24.42
N ALA A 145 15.65 20.76 23.96
CA ALA A 145 15.57 21.05 22.54
C ALA A 145 16.82 20.59 21.75
N LYS A 146 18.00 20.61 22.36
CA LYS A 146 19.22 20.02 21.77
C LYS A 146 19.11 18.52 21.64
N ALA A 147 18.61 17.81 22.64
CA ALA A 147 18.40 16.38 22.60
C ALA A 147 17.36 16.01 21.52
N ASP A 148 16.26 16.77 21.43
CA ASP A 148 15.21 16.57 20.43
C ASP A 148 15.74 16.83 19.00
N GLN A 149 16.59 17.84 18.82
CA GLN A 149 17.26 18.08 17.53
C GLN A 149 18.14 16.90 17.13
N TYR A 150 18.99 16.40 18.04
CA TYR A 150 19.84 15.23 17.76
C TYR A 150 19.00 13.99 17.44
N ARG A 151 17.92 13.78 18.19
CA ARG A 151 16.98 12.68 17.94
C ARG A 151 16.36 12.79 16.55
N SER A 152 15.82 13.95 16.19
CA SER A 152 15.21 14.18 14.87
C SER A 152 16.23 14.04 13.73
N GLU A 153 17.48 14.43 13.93
CA GLU A 153 18.57 14.24 12.97
C GLU A 153 18.87 12.75 12.75
N LEU A 154 18.91 11.95 13.84
CA LEU A 154 19.12 10.51 13.77
C LEU A 154 17.93 9.79 13.11
N GLU A 155 16.71 10.19 13.43
CA GLU A 155 15.49 9.66 12.81
C GLU A 155 15.46 9.93 11.31
N TYR A 156 15.84 11.13 10.86
CA TYR A 156 15.97 11.46 9.44
C TYR A 156 17.00 10.58 8.74
N ARG A 157 18.20 10.41 9.34
CA ARG A 157 19.23 9.52 8.78
C ARG A 157 18.78 8.07 8.73
N GLN A 158 18.08 7.60 9.78
CA GLN A 158 17.53 6.25 9.83
C GLN A 158 16.49 6.02 8.72
N ALA A 159 15.61 7.00 8.47
CA ALA A 159 14.64 6.92 7.36
C ALA A 159 15.36 6.84 6.00
N GLY A 160 16.41 7.63 5.80
CA GLY A 160 17.24 7.55 4.59
C GLY A 160 17.87 6.17 4.38
N LEU A 161 18.43 5.57 5.44
CA LEU A 161 18.99 4.21 5.38
C LEU A 161 17.91 3.15 5.07
N ARG A 162 16.71 3.28 5.65
CA ARG A 162 15.58 2.39 5.34
C ARG A 162 15.19 2.47 3.88
N LYS A 163 15.15 3.67 3.30
CA LYS A 163 14.90 3.85 1.85
C LYS A 163 15.93 3.11 1.01
N GLU A 164 17.22 3.23 1.32
CA GLU A 164 18.26 2.52 0.58
C GLU A 164 18.20 0.98 0.78
N GLN A 165 17.81 0.52 1.97
CA GLN A 165 17.54 -0.90 2.21
C GLN A 165 16.37 -1.41 1.38
N LEU A 166 15.26 -0.65 1.31
CA LEU A 166 14.09 -1.00 0.51
C LEU A 166 14.44 -1.08 -0.98
N LYS A 167 15.21 -0.13 -1.51
CA LYS A 167 15.70 -0.19 -2.90
C LYS A 167 16.53 -1.45 -3.18
N LYS A 168 17.40 -1.84 -2.24
CA LYS A 168 18.17 -3.09 -2.37
C LYS A 168 17.27 -4.31 -2.35
N GLN A 169 16.26 -4.33 -1.47
CA GLN A 169 15.30 -5.42 -1.36
C GLN A 169 14.51 -5.57 -2.65
N ILE A 170 13.98 -4.48 -3.22
CA ILE A 170 13.26 -4.50 -4.49
C ILE A 170 14.13 -5.07 -5.62
N ARG A 171 15.40 -4.65 -5.71
CA ARG A 171 16.33 -5.20 -6.70
C ARG A 171 16.51 -6.71 -6.57
N ILE A 172 16.59 -7.21 -5.33
CA ILE A 172 16.71 -8.65 -5.06
C ILE A 172 15.43 -9.38 -5.40
N GLU A 173 14.26 -8.82 -5.04
CA GLU A 173 12.94 -9.41 -5.33
C GLU A 173 12.72 -9.53 -6.84
N VAL A 174 12.94 -8.47 -7.61
CA VAL A 174 12.81 -8.49 -9.08
C VAL A 174 13.74 -9.52 -9.70
N ARG A 175 15.01 -9.58 -9.25
CA ARG A 175 15.97 -10.55 -9.75
C ARG A 175 15.57 -11.99 -9.44
N ASN A 176 15.09 -12.24 -8.22
CA ASN A 176 14.64 -13.57 -7.82
C ASN A 176 13.39 -13.98 -8.60
N ALA A 177 12.44 -13.05 -8.82
CA ALA A 177 11.24 -13.31 -9.61
C ALA A 177 11.60 -13.63 -11.07
N GLN A 178 12.55 -12.92 -11.67
CA GLN A 178 13.02 -13.23 -13.02
C GLN A 178 13.67 -14.61 -13.10
N TYR A 179 14.55 -14.95 -12.18
CA TYR A 179 15.17 -16.29 -12.15
C TYR A 179 14.14 -17.40 -11.95
N ALA A 180 13.13 -17.17 -11.08
CA ALA A 180 12.04 -18.12 -10.90
C ALA A 180 11.22 -18.30 -12.17
N LEU A 181 10.98 -17.24 -12.94
CA LEU A 181 10.30 -17.28 -14.24
C LEU A 181 11.12 -18.08 -15.25
N GLU A 182 12.42 -17.82 -15.40
CA GLU A 182 13.29 -18.54 -16.31
C GLU A 182 13.39 -20.03 -15.96
N GLN A 183 13.55 -20.35 -14.68
CA GLN A 183 13.58 -21.71 -14.18
C GLN A 183 12.25 -22.45 -14.44
N SER A 184 11.12 -21.80 -14.16
CA SER A 184 9.81 -22.41 -14.37
C SER A 184 9.51 -22.63 -15.85
N ARG A 185 9.98 -21.73 -16.74
CA ARG A 185 9.92 -21.89 -18.19
C ARG A 185 10.67 -23.13 -18.66
N ALA A 186 11.93 -23.28 -18.20
CA ALA A 186 12.73 -24.47 -18.53
C ALA A 186 12.06 -25.77 -18.01
N ARG A 187 11.42 -25.71 -16.84
CA ARG A 187 10.67 -26.83 -16.28
C ARG A 187 9.45 -27.20 -17.13
N VAL A 188 8.69 -26.22 -17.64
CA VAL A 188 7.55 -26.50 -18.56
C VAL A 188 8.04 -27.16 -19.84
N GLU A 189 9.14 -26.68 -20.43
CA GLU A 189 9.69 -27.28 -21.64
C GLU A 189 10.15 -28.74 -21.40
N SER A 190 10.79 -28.99 -20.27
CA SER A 190 11.21 -30.32 -19.86
C SER A 190 10.03 -31.27 -19.64
N ALA A 191 9.00 -30.80 -18.91
CA ALA A 191 7.78 -31.56 -18.65
C ALA A 191 7.00 -31.88 -19.95
N ARG A 192 6.96 -30.90 -20.91
CA ARG A 192 6.36 -31.13 -22.23
C ARG A 192 7.06 -32.28 -22.99
N LYS A 193 8.39 -32.25 -23.04
CA LYS A 193 9.18 -33.31 -23.68
C LYS A 193 8.98 -34.68 -23.01
N ALA A 194 8.89 -34.69 -21.67
CA ALA A 194 8.63 -35.91 -20.90
C ALA A 194 7.23 -36.49 -21.21
N ARG A 195 6.20 -35.61 -21.26
CA ARG A 195 4.84 -36.00 -21.63
C ARG A 195 4.78 -36.56 -23.06
N ASP A 196 5.42 -35.91 -24.04
CA ASP A 196 5.45 -36.36 -25.44
C ASP A 196 6.17 -37.70 -25.57
N LEU A 197 7.21 -37.95 -24.77
CA LEU A 197 7.88 -39.26 -24.73
C LEU A 197 6.99 -40.33 -24.13
N ALA A 198 6.31 -40.04 -23.00
CA ALA A 198 5.38 -40.97 -22.35
C ALA A 198 4.20 -41.32 -23.26
N GLU A 199 3.65 -40.35 -24.01
CA GLU A 199 2.59 -40.56 -24.99
C GLU A 199 3.02 -41.51 -26.10
N ARG A 200 4.21 -41.29 -26.70
CA ARG A 200 4.75 -42.19 -27.72
C ARG A 200 5.01 -43.59 -27.16
N SER A 201 5.50 -43.71 -25.95
CA SER A 201 5.71 -45.01 -25.29
C SER A 201 4.39 -45.73 -25.10
N PHE A 202 3.34 -45.02 -24.64
CA PHE A 202 2.00 -45.58 -24.49
C PHE A 202 1.41 -46.04 -25.85
N GLU A 203 1.56 -45.22 -26.90
CA GLU A 203 1.08 -45.57 -28.24
C GLU A 203 1.79 -46.83 -28.78
N ILE A 204 3.09 -46.99 -28.57
CA ILE A 204 3.87 -48.15 -28.99
C ILE A 204 3.38 -49.40 -28.24
N THR A 205 3.33 -49.35 -26.89
CA THR A 205 2.90 -50.50 -26.09
C THR A 205 1.44 -50.91 -26.37
N LYS A 206 0.57 -49.94 -26.69
CA LYS A 206 -0.80 -50.20 -27.11
C LYS A 206 -0.85 -50.94 -28.47
N LYS A 207 -0.08 -50.47 -29.44
CA LYS A 207 0.02 -51.16 -30.75
C LYS A 207 0.59 -52.56 -30.62
N GLU A 208 1.61 -52.78 -29.80
CA GLU A 208 2.16 -54.11 -29.50
C GLU A 208 1.11 -55.04 -28.87
N GLN A 209 0.30 -54.51 -27.94
CA GLN A 209 -0.79 -55.25 -27.33
C GLN A 209 -1.88 -55.61 -28.35
N ASP A 210 -2.28 -54.69 -29.23
CA ASP A 210 -3.29 -54.88 -30.26
C ASP A 210 -2.85 -55.94 -31.27
N LEU A 211 -1.54 -56.05 -31.53
CA LEU A 211 -0.93 -57.09 -32.38
C LEU A 211 -0.67 -58.41 -31.65
N GLY A 212 -1.02 -58.52 -30.39
CA GLY A 212 -0.81 -59.73 -29.59
C GLY A 212 0.63 -59.98 -29.14
N ALA A 213 1.55 -59.03 -29.36
CA ALA A 213 2.96 -59.10 -28.99
C ALA A 213 3.25 -58.47 -27.61
N GLY A 214 2.32 -57.67 -27.05
CA GLY A 214 2.46 -56.93 -25.81
C GLY A 214 1.63 -57.48 -24.65
N SER A 215 2.05 -57.18 -23.43
CA SER A 215 1.34 -57.50 -22.19
C SER A 215 0.43 -56.34 -21.75
N SER A 216 -0.83 -56.67 -21.36
CA SER A 216 -1.76 -55.66 -20.76
C SER A 216 -1.15 -54.93 -19.57
N TYR A 217 -0.28 -55.57 -18.80
CA TYR A 217 0.44 -54.95 -17.69
C TYR A 217 1.37 -53.82 -18.15
N GLN A 218 2.09 -54.00 -19.25
CA GLN A 218 2.97 -52.98 -19.82
C GLN A 218 2.17 -51.78 -20.32
N THR A 219 1.04 -51.99 -20.99
CA THR A 219 0.15 -50.94 -21.47
C THR A 219 -0.44 -50.14 -20.31
N MET A 220 -0.89 -50.81 -19.21
CA MET A 220 -1.37 -50.13 -18.01
C MET A 220 -0.27 -49.30 -17.31
N THR A 221 0.97 -49.81 -17.30
CA THR A 221 2.10 -49.10 -16.73
C THR A 221 2.42 -47.86 -17.56
N ALA A 222 2.49 -47.98 -18.88
CA ALA A 222 2.72 -46.85 -19.78
C ALA A 222 1.59 -45.79 -19.71
N GLN A 223 0.32 -46.22 -19.56
CA GLN A 223 -0.79 -45.32 -19.34
C GLN A 223 -0.69 -44.57 -18.03
N ARG A 224 -0.29 -45.25 -16.96
CA ARG A 224 -0.03 -44.58 -15.65
C ARG A 224 1.10 -43.54 -15.76
N ASP A 225 2.19 -43.91 -16.44
CA ASP A 225 3.35 -43.03 -16.61
C ASP A 225 2.99 -41.81 -17.47
N LEU A 226 2.12 -41.97 -18.49
CA LEU A 226 1.55 -40.87 -19.26
C LEU A 226 0.74 -39.93 -18.34
N SER A 227 -0.17 -40.48 -17.53
CA SER A 227 -1.00 -39.69 -16.61
C SER A 227 -0.16 -38.92 -15.60
N VAL A 228 0.94 -39.51 -15.12
CA VAL A 228 1.90 -38.81 -14.22
C VAL A 228 2.59 -37.67 -14.97
N ALA A 229 3.06 -37.91 -16.20
CA ALA A 229 3.71 -36.88 -17.01
C ALA A 229 2.76 -35.70 -17.36
N GLU A 230 1.48 -36.00 -17.61
CA GLU A 230 0.45 -34.97 -17.83
C GLU A 230 0.22 -34.11 -16.57
N LEU A 231 0.14 -34.73 -15.39
CA LEU A 231 0.03 -34.01 -14.12
C LEU A 231 1.27 -33.15 -13.85
N ASP A 232 2.45 -33.66 -14.15
CA ASP A 232 3.70 -32.89 -13.99
C ASP A 232 3.75 -31.69 -14.94
N LEU A 233 3.24 -31.82 -16.16
CA LEU A 233 3.13 -30.70 -17.11
C LEU A 233 2.17 -29.63 -16.57
N VAL A 234 0.98 -30.02 -16.10
CA VAL A 234 -0.01 -29.09 -15.51
C VAL A 234 0.58 -28.37 -14.29
N ASN A 235 1.30 -29.09 -13.43
CA ASN A 235 1.99 -28.50 -12.28
C ASN A 235 3.09 -27.52 -12.70
N ALA A 236 3.86 -27.85 -13.73
CA ALA A 236 4.90 -26.98 -14.26
C ALA A 236 4.29 -25.70 -14.86
N MET A 237 3.20 -25.82 -15.64
CA MET A 237 2.48 -24.68 -16.20
C MET A 237 1.91 -23.77 -15.11
N THR A 238 1.30 -24.36 -14.08
CA THR A 238 0.80 -23.60 -12.93
C THR A 238 1.91 -22.82 -12.22
N THR A 239 3.06 -23.47 -12.03
CA THR A 239 4.24 -22.82 -11.42
C THR A 239 4.75 -21.67 -12.27
N TYR A 240 4.77 -21.83 -13.59
CA TYR A 240 5.16 -20.77 -14.53
C TYR A 240 4.21 -19.57 -14.46
N GLN A 241 2.89 -19.79 -14.45
CA GLN A 241 1.92 -18.71 -14.34
C GLN A 241 2.05 -17.95 -13.01
N LYS A 242 2.26 -18.68 -11.91
CA LYS A 242 2.54 -18.06 -10.62
C LYS A 242 3.82 -17.22 -10.63
N ALA A 243 4.88 -17.71 -11.26
CA ALA A 243 6.13 -16.97 -11.39
C ALA A 243 5.98 -15.70 -12.25
N LYS A 244 5.13 -15.75 -13.29
CA LYS A 244 4.79 -14.58 -14.12
C LYS A 244 4.08 -13.49 -13.28
N VAL A 245 3.04 -13.86 -12.56
CA VAL A 245 2.31 -12.95 -11.66
C VAL A 245 3.23 -12.39 -10.57
N GLU A 246 4.15 -13.20 -10.05
CA GLU A 246 5.11 -12.75 -9.05
C GLU A 246 6.11 -11.74 -9.62
N LEU A 247 6.52 -11.88 -10.89
CA LEU A 247 7.33 -10.88 -11.58
C LEU A 247 6.56 -9.57 -11.77
N ASP A 248 5.30 -9.64 -12.21
CA ASP A 248 4.44 -8.46 -12.35
C ASP A 248 4.25 -7.75 -10.99
N ARG A 249 4.11 -8.52 -9.91
CA ARG A 249 4.06 -7.98 -8.55
C ARG A 249 5.38 -7.31 -8.15
N ALA A 250 6.51 -7.95 -8.44
CA ALA A 250 7.83 -7.44 -8.09
C ALA A 250 8.19 -6.14 -8.86
N THR A 251 7.72 -6.02 -10.10
CA THR A 251 7.90 -4.82 -10.94
C THR A 251 6.84 -3.74 -10.69
N GLY A 252 5.75 -4.06 -9.94
CA GLY A 252 4.64 -3.15 -9.71
C GLY A 252 3.72 -2.96 -10.92
N ALA A 253 3.82 -3.82 -11.94
CA ALA A 253 3.06 -3.75 -13.19
C ALA A 253 1.72 -4.51 -13.14
N THR A 254 1.38 -5.14 -12.01
CA THR A 254 0.20 -6.02 -11.88
C THR A 254 -1.11 -5.33 -12.27
N LEU A 255 -1.30 -4.08 -11.86
CA LEU A 255 -2.53 -3.34 -12.16
C LEU A 255 -2.60 -2.96 -13.63
N GLU A 256 -1.50 -2.49 -14.19
CA GLU A 256 -1.38 -2.06 -15.58
C GLU A 256 -1.61 -3.25 -16.54
N HIS A 257 -0.95 -4.38 -16.30
CA HIS A 257 -1.12 -5.60 -17.12
C HIS A 257 -2.54 -6.18 -17.05
N ASN A 258 -3.27 -5.95 -15.97
CA ASN A 258 -4.67 -6.38 -15.84
C ASN A 258 -5.67 -5.27 -16.21
N GLY A 259 -5.23 -4.13 -16.74
CA GLY A 259 -6.10 -3.04 -17.19
C GLY A 259 -6.86 -2.34 -16.05
N VAL A 260 -6.36 -2.43 -14.81
CA VAL A 260 -6.97 -1.81 -13.64
C VAL A 260 -6.37 -0.42 -13.42
N LEU A 261 -7.17 0.61 -13.65
CA LEU A 261 -6.77 1.98 -13.34
C LEU A 261 -7.13 2.33 -11.89
N ILE A 262 -6.16 2.83 -11.14
CA ILE A 262 -6.36 3.23 -9.74
C ILE A 262 -7.42 4.34 -9.63
N GLN A 263 -7.50 5.24 -10.62
CA GLN A 263 -8.51 6.29 -10.67
C GLN A 263 -9.94 5.74 -10.72
N ASP A 264 -10.17 4.69 -11.49
CA ASP A 264 -11.48 4.04 -11.58
C ASP A 264 -11.86 3.36 -10.26
N ALA A 265 -10.89 2.79 -9.56
CA ALA A 265 -11.09 2.22 -8.24
C ALA A 265 -11.44 3.28 -7.17
N VAL A 266 -10.89 4.49 -7.26
CA VAL A 266 -11.18 5.60 -6.33
C VAL A 266 -12.54 6.23 -6.64
N THR A 267 -12.91 6.37 -7.91
CA THR A 267 -14.20 6.97 -8.33
C THR A 267 -15.36 5.97 -8.31
N GLY A 268 -15.09 4.67 -8.19
CA GLY A 268 -16.09 3.60 -8.25
C GLY A 268 -16.72 3.41 -9.64
N THR A 269 -16.12 4.00 -10.68
CA THR A 269 -16.56 3.84 -12.07
C THR A 269 -15.71 2.74 -12.70
N VAL A 270 -16.33 1.61 -13.02
CA VAL A 270 -15.66 0.55 -13.81
C VAL A 270 -15.80 0.94 -15.27
N THR A 271 -14.77 1.52 -15.85
CA THR A 271 -14.66 1.59 -17.33
C THR A 271 -14.38 0.17 -17.82
N ALA A 272 -15.42 -0.48 -18.34
CA ALA A 272 -15.25 -1.79 -18.98
C ALA A 272 -14.21 -1.63 -20.09
N SER A 273 -13.02 -2.23 -19.90
CA SER A 273 -12.08 -2.40 -20.99
C SER A 273 -12.76 -3.31 -22.01
N THR A 274 -13.18 -2.74 -23.14
CA THR A 274 -13.60 -3.51 -24.31
C THR A 274 -12.44 -4.41 -24.75
N PRO A 275 -12.72 -5.69 -25.06
CA PRO A 275 -11.73 -6.69 -25.45
C PRO A 275 -10.99 -6.33 -26.72
#